data_dac9ed73d1ee679a318be7cf658564ea
#
_entry.id   dac9ed73d1ee679a318be7cf658564ea
#
_cell.length_a   1.000
_cell.length_b   1.000
_cell.length_c   1.000
_cell.angle_alpha   90.00
_cell.angle_beta   90.00
_cell.angle_gamma   90.00
#
_symmetry.space_group_name_H-M   'P 1'
#
loop_
_entity.id
_entity.type
_entity.pdbx_description
1 polymer ?
#
loop_
_entity_poly.entity_id
_entity_poly.type
_entity_poly.pdbx_seq_one_letter_code
_entity_poly.pdbx_strand_id
1 'polypeptide(L)'
;TKGPRLSCELSFAGRFLVLMPFQNKVNVSAKIKNQKERARLKQVIESIKPENVGVIVRTVAEGKKASELDNEMKILVKRWTDTLTKAQKAKEMPTLVYEESSRAVGMLRDLFNPSYEGIYVNRDDVFHEVRDYVGLIAPERIEGVKMYKGSLPIFDNFDITRQIKSGCDTTVTYKGGAYLIIEHTEALHVAPRFRLH
;
A
#
# COMPACT_ATOMS: atom_id res chain seq x y z
N THR A 1 7.45 -9.14 20.14
CA THR A 1 7.71 -8.00 19.21
C THR A 1 9.16 -8.04 18.77
N LYS A 2 9.39 -7.98 17.46
CA LYS A 2 10.75 -7.91 16.90
C LYS A 2 11.26 -6.47 17.04
N GLY A 3 12.53 -6.30 17.37
CA GLY A 3 13.19 -5.00 17.40
C GLY A 3 13.38 -4.37 16.01
N PRO A 4 13.93 -3.14 15.95
CA PRO A 4 14.24 -2.48 14.68
C PRO A 4 15.19 -3.32 13.84
N ARG A 5 14.97 -3.33 12.53
CA ARG A 5 15.83 -4.01 11.57
C ARG A 5 16.56 -2.96 10.74
N LEU A 6 17.87 -3.09 10.65
CA LEU A 6 18.70 -2.27 9.77
C LEU A 6 19.06 -3.05 8.51
N SER A 7 19.11 -2.37 7.38
CA SER A 7 19.50 -2.92 6.08
C SER A 7 20.22 -1.84 5.26
N CYS A 8 21.21 -2.26 4.46
CA CYS A 8 21.83 -1.43 3.44
C CYS A 8 21.13 -1.55 2.08
N GLU A 9 20.11 -2.40 1.96
CA GLU A 9 19.31 -2.52 0.74
C GLU A 9 18.28 -1.40 0.71
N LEU A 10 18.53 -0.42 -0.17
CA LEU A 10 17.63 0.70 -0.36
C LEU A 10 16.51 0.34 -1.33
N SER A 11 15.30 0.80 -1.04
CA SER A 11 14.16 0.67 -1.93
C SER A 11 13.21 1.84 -1.80
N PHE A 12 12.64 2.29 -2.93
CA PHE A 12 11.61 3.33 -2.99
C PHE A 12 10.34 2.71 -3.52
N ALA A 13 9.35 2.58 -2.67
CA ALA A 13 8.10 1.94 -3.03
C ALA A 13 7.15 2.92 -3.72
N GLY A 14 6.74 2.57 -4.95
CA GLY A 14 5.65 3.19 -5.68
C GLY A 14 4.39 2.32 -5.65
N ARG A 15 3.37 2.72 -6.42
CA ARG A 15 2.13 1.98 -6.56
C ARG A 15 2.32 0.73 -7.44
N PHE A 16 2.92 0.90 -8.60
CA PHE A 16 3.14 -0.15 -9.59
C PHE A 16 4.54 -0.74 -9.54
N LEU A 17 5.50 0.06 -9.12
CA LEU A 17 6.94 -0.24 -9.16
C LEU A 17 7.58 -0.08 -7.78
N VAL A 18 8.64 -0.85 -7.54
CA VAL A 18 9.59 -0.59 -6.46
C VAL A 18 10.95 -0.38 -7.09
N LEU A 19 11.54 0.78 -6.89
CA LEU A 19 12.86 1.13 -7.38
C LEU A 19 13.91 0.71 -6.37
N MET A 20 14.95 0.04 -6.82
CA MET A 20 16.05 -0.49 -6.00
C MET A 20 17.39 0.05 -6.52
N PRO A 21 17.93 1.11 -5.90
CA PRO A 21 19.25 1.64 -6.29
C PRO A 21 20.35 0.59 -6.15
N PHE A 22 21.41 0.73 -6.94
CA PHE A 22 22.57 -0.15 -6.95
C PHE A 22 22.30 -1.59 -7.39
N GLN A 23 21.14 -1.86 -7.99
CA GLN A 23 20.82 -3.13 -8.62
C GLN A 23 20.55 -2.92 -10.11
N ASN A 24 20.53 -4.02 -10.90
CA ASN A 24 20.25 -3.92 -12.35
C ASN A 24 19.09 -4.81 -12.80
N LYS A 25 18.59 -5.68 -11.92
CA LYS A 25 17.59 -6.69 -12.29
C LYS A 25 16.18 -6.12 -12.32
N VAL A 26 15.42 -6.50 -13.34
CA VAL A 26 13.97 -6.26 -13.40
C VAL A 26 13.26 -7.55 -13.02
N ASN A 27 12.51 -7.50 -11.93
CA ASN A 27 11.70 -8.60 -11.42
C ASN A 27 10.22 -8.28 -11.56
N VAL A 28 9.41 -9.23 -12.02
CA VAL A 28 7.95 -9.09 -12.10
C VAL A 28 7.31 -10.00 -11.05
N SER A 29 6.33 -9.48 -10.32
CA SER A 29 5.62 -10.22 -9.26
C SER A 29 5.17 -11.60 -9.75
N ALA A 30 5.49 -12.64 -8.98
CA ALA A 30 5.08 -14.02 -9.28
C ALA A 30 3.55 -14.22 -9.24
N LYS A 31 2.81 -13.27 -8.64
CA LYS A 31 1.35 -13.28 -8.60
C LYS A 31 0.69 -12.95 -9.95
N ILE A 32 1.40 -12.29 -10.86
CA ILE A 32 0.95 -12.09 -12.24
C ILE A 32 1.13 -13.42 -12.98
N LYS A 33 0.05 -14.13 -13.25
CA LYS A 33 0.09 -15.48 -13.85
C LYS A 33 0.26 -15.48 -15.36
N ASN A 34 -0.20 -14.42 -16.03
CA ASN A 34 -0.14 -14.33 -17.49
C ASN A 34 1.31 -14.10 -17.97
N GLN A 35 1.87 -15.10 -18.62
CA GLN A 35 3.26 -15.07 -19.12
C GLN A 35 3.51 -13.96 -20.15
N LYS A 36 2.54 -13.71 -21.05
CA LYS A 36 2.64 -12.65 -22.06
C LYS A 36 2.70 -11.27 -21.41
N GLU A 37 1.86 -11.06 -20.40
CA GLU A 37 1.82 -9.80 -19.65
C GLU A 37 3.12 -9.62 -18.82
N ARG A 38 3.63 -10.67 -18.20
CA ARG A 38 4.94 -10.62 -17.50
C ARG A 38 6.07 -10.20 -18.44
N ALA A 39 6.11 -10.78 -19.65
CA ALA A 39 7.11 -10.44 -20.66
C ALA A 39 6.96 -8.99 -21.11
N ARG A 40 5.73 -8.54 -21.40
CA ARG A 40 5.42 -7.15 -21.77
C ARG A 40 5.88 -6.17 -20.70
N LEU A 41 5.48 -6.38 -19.46
CA LEU A 41 5.85 -5.51 -18.33
C LEU A 41 7.36 -5.47 -18.14
N LYS A 42 8.04 -6.60 -18.21
CA LYS A 42 9.49 -6.67 -18.12
C LYS A 42 10.16 -5.86 -19.23
N GLN A 43 9.75 -6.04 -20.48
CA GLN A 43 10.28 -5.30 -21.63
C GLN A 43 10.06 -3.79 -21.51
N VAL A 44 8.87 -3.36 -21.12
CA VAL A 44 8.55 -1.94 -20.89
C VAL A 44 9.48 -1.35 -19.83
N ILE A 45 9.64 -2.02 -18.69
CA ILE A 45 10.48 -1.50 -17.60
C ILE A 45 11.95 -1.50 -18.00
N GLU A 46 12.45 -2.52 -18.71
CA GLU A 46 13.82 -2.54 -19.20
C GLU A 46 14.12 -1.38 -20.17
N SER A 47 13.11 -0.92 -20.93
CA SER A 47 13.27 0.20 -21.87
C SER A 47 13.26 1.59 -21.22
N ILE A 48 12.69 1.73 -20.01
CA ILE A 48 12.54 3.03 -19.34
C ILE A 48 13.38 3.19 -18.07
N LYS A 49 13.90 2.10 -17.51
CA LYS A 49 14.70 2.17 -16.28
C LYS A 49 16.06 2.82 -16.54
N PRO A 50 16.60 3.60 -15.60
CA PRO A 50 17.98 4.07 -15.66
C PRO A 50 18.98 2.92 -15.48
N GLU A 51 20.24 3.18 -15.85
CA GLU A 51 21.37 2.30 -15.51
C GLU A 51 21.57 2.22 -13.99
N ASN A 52 22.09 1.10 -13.50
CA ASN A 52 22.37 0.84 -12.09
C ASN A 52 21.14 0.95 -11.15
N VAL A 53 19.95 0.75 -11.72
CA VAL A 53 18.70 0.69 -10.96
C VAL A 53 17.98 -0.62 -11.25
N GLY A 54 17.66 -1.37 -10.20
CA GLY A 54 16.78 -2.51 -10.24
C GLY A 54 15.33 -2.09 -10.04
N VAL A 55 14.40 -2.87 -10.57
CA VAL A 55 12.97 -2.59 -10.45
C VAL A 55 12.19 -3.86 -10.15
N ILE A 56 11.28 -3.78 -9.19
CA ILE A 56 10.28 -4.82 -8.97
C ILE A 56 8.93 -4.29 -9.45
N VAL A 57 8.33 -5.01 -10.39
CA VAL A 57 6.98 -4.73 -10.90
C VAL A 57 5.97 -5.40 -9.99
N ARG A 58 5.08 -4.61 -9.38
CA ARG A 58 4.05 -5.08 -8.45
C ARG A 58 2.84 -5.65 -9.21
N THR A 59 2.03 -6.45 -8.54
CA THR A 59 0.83 -7.07 -9.13
C THR A 59 -0.17 -6.02 -9.67
N VAL A 60 -0.27 -4.87 -9.02
CA VAL A 60 -1.16 -3.76 -9.42
C VAL A 60 -0.78 -3.15 -10.78
N ALA A 61 0.41 -3.43 -11.29
CA ALA A 61 0.86 -2.99 -12.62
C ALA A 61 0.25 -3.81 -13.77
N GLU A 62 -0.41 -4.94 -13.48
CA GLU A 62 -1.05 -5.77 -14.50
C GLU A 62 -2.08 -4.96 -15.30
N GLY A 63 -2.00 -5.01 -16.63
CA GLY A 63 -2.88 -4.26 -17.54
C GLY A 63 -2.61 -2.76 -17.66
N LYS A 64 -1.62 -2.21 -16.93
CA LYS A 64 -1.30 -0.79 -16.98
C LYS A 64 -0.59 -0.40 -18.27
N LYS A 65 -0.84 0.86 -18.72
CA LYS A 65 -0.20 1.42 -19.92
C LYS A 65 1.27 1.74 -19.64
N ALA A 66 2.09 1.68 -20.67
CA ALA A 66 3.51 2.02 -20.55
C ALA A 66 3.72 3.46 -20.04
N SER A 67 2.86 4.41 -20.42
CA SER A 67 2.92 5.80 -19.97
C SER A 67 2.68 5.95 -18.45
N GLU A 68 1.81 5.14 -17.85
CA GLU A 68 1.58 5.16 -16.40
C GLU A 68 2.82 4.65 -15.64
N LEU A 69 3.45 3.60 -16.17
CA LEU A 69 4.67 3.02 -15.60
C LEU A 69 5.88 3.98 -15.76
N ASP A 70 6.00 4.65 -16.91
CA ASP A 70 7.06 5.64 -17.15
C ASP A 70 6.92 6.86 -16.23
N ASN A 71 5.69 7.37 -16.04
CA ASN A 71 5.44 8.47 -15.12
C ASN A 71 5.83 8.11 -13.68
N GLU A 72 5.45 6.92 -13.21
CA GLU A 72 5.84 6.48 -11.87
C GLU A 72 7.34 6.26 -11.76
N MET A 73 7.99 5.69 -12.79
CA MET A 73 9.45 5.55 -12.83
C MET A 73 10.15 6.89 -12.64
N LYS A 74 9.73 7.93 -13.36
CA LYS A 74 10.28 9.29 -13.24
C LYS A 74 10.14 9.85 -11.83
N ILE A 75 8.99 9.64 -11.20
CA ILE A 75 8.76 10.06 -9.81
C ILE A 75 9.72 9.34 -8.85
N LEU A 76 9.87 8.03 -8.99
CA LEU A 76 10.75 7.24 -8.13
C LEU A 76 12.23 7.60 -8.31
N VAL A 77 12.65 7.79 -9.56
CA VAL A 77 14.02 8.24 -9.90
C VAL A 77 14.28 9.62 -9.30
N LYS A 78 13.33 10.55 -9.40
CA LYS A 78 13.46 11.87 -8.77
C LYS A 78 13.61 11.76 -7.26
N ARG A 79 12.79 10.95 -6.58
CA ARG A 79 12.90 10.72 -5.13
C ARG A 79 14.29 10.20 -4.76
N TRP A 80 14.80 9.26 -5.52
CA TRP A 80 16.15 8.73 -5.31
C TRP A 80 17.21 9.82 -5.48
N THR A 81 17.17 10.58 -6.58
CA THR A 81 18.14 11.67 -6.87
C THR A 81 18.10 12.75 -5.78
N ASP A 82 16.91 13.15 -5.33
CA ASP A 82 16.74 14.12 -4.25
C ASP A 82 17.32 13.57 -2.92
N THR A 83 17.10 12.30 -2.62
CA THR A 83 17.66 11.63 -1.44
C THR A 83 19.19 11.58 -1.49
N LEU A 84 19.75 11.23 -2.64
CA LEU A 84 21.20 11.18 -2.84
C LEU A 84 21.82 12.59 -2.69
N THR A 85 21.19 13.60 -3.25
CA THR A 85 21.62 14.99 -3.13
C THR A 85 21.62 15.46 -1.67
N LYS A 86 20.59 15.10 -0.88
CA LYS A 86 20.55 15.41 0.55
C LYS A 86 21.65 14.68 1.29
N ALA A 87 21.90 13.40 0.99
CA ALA A 87 22.95 12.61 1.60
C ALA A 87 24.35 13.22 1.35
N GLN A 88 24.63 13.67 0.13
CA GLN A 88 25.90 14.32 -0.23
C GLN A 88 26.10 15.66 0.45
N LYS A 89 25.03 16.38 0.76
CA LYS A 89 25.09 17.69 1.45
C LYS A 89 25.09 17.57 2.97
N ALA A 90 24.84 16.40 3.51
CA ALA A 90 24.82 16.16 4.96
C ALA A 90 26.22 16.38 5.54
N LYS A 91 26.31 17.26 6.55
CA LYS A 91 27.58 17.56 7.26
C LYS A 91 27.76 16.71 8.51
N GLU A 92 26.68 16.23 9.06
CA GLU A 92 26.66 15.44 10.31
C GLU A 92 26.12 14.04 10.05
N MET A 93 26.60 13.09 10.81
CA MET A 93 26.17 11.70 10.74
C MET A 93 25.76 11.23 12.15
N PRO A 94 24.63 10.54 12.29
CA PRO A 94 23.64 10.17 11.27
C PRO A 94 22.69 11.33 10.93
N THR A 95 22.27 11.43 9.64
CA THR A 95 21.30 12.41 9.16
C THR A 95 20.15 11.71 8.47
N LEU A 96 18.90 12.08 8.79
CA LEU A 96 17.71 11.60 8.09
C LEU A 96 17.61 12.27 6.70
N VAL A 97 17.85 11.51 5.65
CA VAL A 97 17.84 12.01 4.26
C VAL A 97 16.55 11.73 3.53
N TYR A 98 15.83 10.66 3.91
CA TYR A 98 14.54 10.29 3.35
C TYR A 98 13.70 9.58 4.40
N GLU A 99 12.44 9.94 4.46
CA GLU A 99 11.42 9.27 5.25
C GLU A 99 10.30 8.82 4.30
N GLU A 100 9.87 7.58 4.44
CA GLU A 100 8.74 7.09 3.65
C GLU A 100 7.45 7.80 4.08
N SER A 101 6.53 7.97 3.12
CA SER A 101 5.21 8.55 3.39
C SER A 101 4.50 7.88 4.57
N SER A 102 3.63 8.60 5.23
CA SER A 102 2.88 8.10 6.38
C SER A 102 2.20 6.75 6.10
N ARG A 103 1.83 6.07 7.18
CA ARG A 103 1.08 4.80 7.08
C ARG A 103 -0.22 4.97 6.29
N ALA A 104 -0.88 6.12 6.40
CA ALA A 104 -2.13 6.41 5.66
C ALA A 104 -1.89 6.42 4.15
N VAL A 105 -0.86 7.14 3.69
CA VAL A 105 -0.48 7.17 2.26
C VAL A 105 0.02 5.80 1.80
N GLY A 106 0.79 5.10 2.63
CA GLY A 106 1.22 3.73 2.33
C GLY A 106 0.05 2.77 2.11
N MET A 107 -0.99 2.85 2.94
CA MET A 107 -2.22 2.06 2.77
C MET A 107 -2.97 2.44 1.48
N LEU A 108 -3.11 3.73 1.18
CA LEU A 108 -3.74 4.18 -0.08
C LEU A 108 -2.95 3.70 -1.29
N ARG A 109 -1.63 3.81 -1.27
CA ARG A 109 -0.78 3.28 -2.34
C ARG A 109 -1.08 1.81 -2.66
N ASP A 110 -1.33 1.02 -1.63
CA ASP A 110 -1.50 -0.43 -1.76
C ASP A 110 -2.95 -0.85 -2.01
N LEU A 111 -3.92 -0.12 -1.47
CA LEU A 111 -5.34 -0.52 -1.45
C LEU A 111 -6.24 0.33 -2.36
N PHE A 112 -5.85 1.57 -2.68
CA PHE A 112 -6.71 2.47 -3.44
C PHE A 112 -7.08 1.90 -4.82
N ASN A 113 -8.37 1.89 -5.11
CA ASN A 113 -8.92 1.52 -6.41
C ASN A 113 -10.13 2.41 -6.76
N PRO A 114 -10.55 2.47 -8.04
CA PRO A 114 -11.64 3.33 -8.49
C PRO A 114 -13.02 3.04 -7.88
N SER A 115 -13.21 1.88 -7.22
CA SER A 115 -14.48 1.51 -6.60
C SER A 115 -14.74 2.19 -5.25
N TYR A 116 -13.76 2.90 -4.69
CA TYR A 116 -13.95 3.63 -3.44
C TYR A 116 -14.88 4.83 -3.64
N GLU A 117 -15.90 4.93 -2.80
CA GLU A 117 -16.87 6.03 -2.80
C GLU A 117 -16.32 7.28 -2.11
N GLY A 118 -15.46 7.13 -1.10
CA GLY A 118 -14.85 8.24 -0.39
C GLY A 118 -13.77 7.81 0.58
N ILE A 119 -12.95 8.79 0.95
CA ILE A 119 -11.91 8.66 1.96
C ILE A 119 -12.19 9.70 3.05
N TYR A 120 -12.46 9.26 4.26
CA TYR A 120 -12.78 10.11 5.37
C TYR A 120 -11.63 10.17 6.35
N VAL A 121 -11.20 11.37 6.71
CA VAL A 121 -10.06 11.61 7.61
C VAL A 121 -10.47 12.58 8.70
N ASN A 122 -10.11 12.30 9.94
CA ASN A 122 -10.47 13.13 11.12
C ASN A 122 -9.28 13.90 11.71
N ARG A 123 -8.14 13.98 11.01
CA ARG A 123 -6.94 14.74 11.38
C ARG A 123 -6.51 15.62 10.23
N ASP A 124 -6.27 16.90 10.49
CA ASP A 124 -5.94 17.88 9.45
C ASP A 124 -4.64 17.56 8.73
N ASP A 125 -3.58 17.20 9.46
CA ASP A 125 -2.27 16.83 8.89
C ASP A 125 -2.39 15.64 7.92
N VAL A 126 -3.09 14.58 8.35
CA VAL A 126 -3.33 13.39 7.52
C VAL A 126 -4.24 13.69 6.33
N PHE A 127 -5.22 14.59 6.52
CA PHE A 127 -6.13 14.99 5.44
C PHE A 127 -5.38 15.64 4.28
N HIS A 128 -4.50 16.60 4.58
CA HIS A 128 -3.70 17.26 3.54
C HIS A 128 -2.79 16.26 2.83
N GLU A 129 -2.08 15.42 3.57
CA GLU A 129 -1.20 14.41 3.00
C GLU A 129 -1.95 13.41 2.10
N VAL A 130 -3.11 12.93 2.53
CA VAL A 130 -3.98 12.03 1.75
C VAL A 130 -4.50 12.72 0.50
N ARG A 131 -4.95 13.97 0.62
CA ARG A 131 -5.48 14.75 -0.50
C ARG A 131 -4.41 15.02 -1.56
N ASP A 132 -3.22 15.39 -1.14
CA ASP A 132 -2.08 15.61 -2.03
C ASP A 132 -1.70 14.34 -2.77
N TYR A 133 -1.67 13.21 -2.05
CA TYR A 133 -1.37 11.92 -2.66
C TYR A 133 -2.45 11.47 -3.66
N VAL A 134 -3.74 11.58 -3.31
CA VAL A 134 -4.85 11.26 -4.21
C VAL A 134 -4.84 12.19 -5.43
N GLY A 135 -4.55 13.49 -5.25
CA GLY A 135 -4.39 14.44 -6.34
C GLY A 135 -3.28 14.05 -7.33
N LEU A 136 -2.23 13.39 -6.85
CA LEU A 136 -1.13 12.90 -7.70
C LEU A 136 -1.51 11.63 -8.49
N ILE A 137 -2.26 10.68 -7.88
CA ILE A 137 -2.52 9.37 -8.48
C ILE A 137 -3.88 9.27 -9.19
N ALA A 138 -4.86 10.08 -8.80
CA ALA A 138 -6.23 10.09 -9.31
C ALA A 138 -6.86 11.48 -9.11
N PRO A 139 -6.44 12.51 -9.87
CA PRO A 139 -6.91 13.89 -9.72
C PRO A 139 -8.44 14.02 -9.75
N GLU A 140 -9.10 13.19 -10.56
CA GLU A 140 -10.56 13.14 -10.67
C GLU A 140 -11.27 12.66 -9.40
N ARG A 141 -10.55 12.10 -8.44
CA ARG A 141 -11.07 11.57 -7.17
C ARG A 141 -10.75 12.44 -5.96
N ILE A 142 -10.10 13.58 -6.14
CA ILE A 142 -9.67 14.47 -5.04
C ILE A 142 -10.85 14.96 -4.20
N GLU A 143 -12.01 15.19 -4.81
CA GLU A 143 -13.25 15.60 -4.12
C GLU A 143 -13.86 14.48 -3.26
N GLY A 144 -13.44 13.24 -3.48
CA GLY A 144 -13.79 12.09 -2.64
C GLY A 144 -13.06 12.06 -1.30
N VAL A 145 -12.00 12.85 -1.12
CA VAL A 145 -11.29 13.00 0.16
C VAL A 145 -12.01 14.03 1.02
N LYS A 146 -12.56 13.61 2.14
CA LYS A 146 -13.40 14.44 3.01
C LYS A 146 -12.87 14.50 4.43
N MET A 147 -12.84 15.71 4.98
CA MET A 147 -12.59 15.92 6.40
C MET A 147 -13.82 15.50 7.21
N TYR A 148 -13.62 14.56 8.12
CA TYR A 148 -14.66 14.14 9.05
C TYR A 148 -14.67 15.03 10.31
N LYS A 149 -15.83 15.69 10.55
CA LYS A 149 -16.04 16.60 11.70
C LYS A 149 -17.25 16.18 12.53
N GLY A 150 -17.67 14.92 12.46
CA GLY A 150 -18.80 14.41 13.24
C GLY A 150 -18.51 14.37 14.74
N SER A 151 -19.58 14.35 15.56
CA SER A 151 -19.49 14.25 17.02
C SER A 151 -19.14 12.85 17.52
N LEU A 152 -19.48 11.81 16.76
CA LEU A 152 -19.12 10.43 17.07
C LEU A 152 -17.69 10.12 16.59
N PRO A 153 -16.98 9.19 17.22
CA PRO A 153 -15.75 8.65 16.68
C PRO A 153 -15.95 8.14 15.24
N ILE A 154 -15.02 8.40 14.34
CA ILE A 154 -15.17 8.08 12.91
C ILE A 154 -15.53 6.60 12.66
N PHE A 155 -14.94 5.67 13.40
CA PHE A 155 -15.22 4.24 13.26
C PHE A 155 -16.62 3.85 13.73
N ASP A 156 -17.14 4.56 14.76
CA ASP A 156 -18.50 4.34 15.25
C ASP A 156 -19.54 4.89 14.27
N ASN A 157 -19.26 6.05 13.65
CA ASN A 157 -20.12 6.64 12.62
C ASN A 157 -20.30 5.74 11.39
N PHE A 158 -19.28 4.98 11.02
CA PHE A 158 -19.33 4.03 9.91
C PHE A 158 -19.54 2.57 10.35
N ASP A 159 -19.94 2.34 11.61
CA ASP A 159 -20.20 1.01 12.18
C ASP A 159 -18.99 0.04 12.12
N ILE A 160 -17.79 0.59 11.93
CA ILE A 160 -16.55 -0.21 11.82
C ILE A 160 -16.18 -0.83 13.16
N THR A 161 -16.36 -0.09 14.27
CA THR A 161 -16.08 -0.60 15.63
C THR A 161 -16.89 -1.88 15.93
N ARG A 162 -18.17 -1.90 15.55
CA ARG A 162 -19.02 -3.09 15.72
C ARG A 162 -18.55 -4.25 14.85
N GLN A 163 -18.18 -3.98 13.59
CA GLN A 163 -17.67 -5.00 12.67
C GLN A 163 -16.36 -5.60 13.18
N ILE A 164 -15.43 -4.77 13.68
CA ILE A 164 -14.17 -5.24 14.27
C ILE A 164 -14.45 -6.14 15.50
N LYS A 165 -15.31 -5.68 16.42
CA LYS A 165 -15.68 -6.47 17.61
C LYS A 165 -16.28 -7.81 17.22
N SER A 166 -17.25 -7.81 16.31
CA SER A 166 -17.87 -9.05 15.80
C SER A 166 -16.89 -9.95 15.05
N GLY A 167 -15.93 -9.38 14.31
CA GLY A 167 -14.91 -10.15 13.60
C GLY A 167 -13.80 -10.74 14.51
N CYS A 168 -13.65 -10.19 15.71
CA CYS A 168 -12.73 -10.68 16.74
C CYS A 168 -13.42 -11.59 17.78
N ASP A 169 -14.73 -11.77 17.68
CA ASP A 169 -15.48 -12.67 18.55
C ASP A 169 -15.18 -14.15 18.22
N THR A 170 -15.35 -15.00 19.22
CA THR A 170 -15.26 -16.46 19.02
C THR A 170 -16.40 -17.00 18.17
N THR A 171 -17.53 -16.29 18.10
CA THR A 171 -18.74 -16.71 17.39
C THR A 171 -18.93 -15.94 16.10
N VAL A 172 -18.94 -16.64 14.97
CA VAL A 172 -19.22 -16.08 13.63
C VAL A 172 -20.60 -16.53 13.18
N THR A 173 -21.54 -15.60 13.03
CA THR A 173 -22.91 -15.87 12.60
C THR A 173 -23.09 -15.69 11.11
N TYR A 174 -23.78 -16.62 10.44
CA TYR A 174 -24.11 -16.57 9.01
C TYR A 174 -25.56 -16.15 8.77
N LYS A 175 -25.85 -15.72 7.55
CA LYS A 175 -27.23 -15.52 7.10
C LYS A 175 -28.00 -16.85 7.24
N GLY A 176 -29.17 -16.80 7.87
CA GLY A 176 -30.01 -17.98 8.10
C GLY A 176 -29.81 -18.67 9.47
N GLY A 177 -29.18 -17.97 10.44
CA GLY A 177 -29.10 -18.41 11.82
C GLY A 177 -28.05 -19.48 12.13
N ALA A 178 -27.30 -19.96 11.16
CA ALA A 178 -26.16 -20.83 11.42
C ALA A 178 -24.99 -20.04 12.00
N TYR A 179 -24.22 -20.62 12.89
CA TYR A 179 -23.03 -20.00 13.47
C TYR A 179 -21.86 -20.97 13.56
N LEU A 180 -20.66 -20.40 13.63
CA LEU A 180 -19.39 -21.08 13.79
C LEU A 180 -18.74 -20.58 15.05
N ILE A 181 -18.29 -21.47 15.91
CA ILE A 181 -17.47 -21.11 17.08
C ILE A 181 -16.02 -21.42 16.73
N ILE A 182 -15.12 -20.44 16.90
CA ILE A 182 -13.68 -20.60 16.65
C ILE A 182 -12.96 -20.41 17.97
N GLU A 183 -12.34 -21.46 18.47
CA GLU A 183 -11.60 -21.42 19.74
C GLU A 183 -10.17 -21.89 19.54
N HIS A 184 -9.26 -21.23 20.27
CA HIS A 184 -7.87 -21.63 20.36
C HIS A 184 -7.67 -22.46 21.62
N THR A 185 -7.26 -23.70 21.46
CA THR A 185 -6.86 -24.57 22.55
C THR A 185 -5.33 -24.67 22.61
N GLU A 186 -4.78 -25.28 23.64
CA GLU A 186 -3.32 -25.43 23.79
C GLU A 186 -2.65 -26.12 22.59
N ALA A 187 -3.33 -27.07 21.96
CA ALA A 187 -2.73 -27.90 20.93
C ALA A 187 -3.30 -27.69 19.51
N LEU A 188 -4.48 -27.08 19.36
CA LEU A 188 -5.15 -26.94 18.06
C LEU A 188 -6.19 -25.82 18.04
N HIS A 189 -6.66 -25.47 16.84
CA HIS A 189 -7.79 -24.59 16.63
C HIS A 189 -9.04 -25.42 16.39
N VAL A 190 -10.10 -25.21 17.17
CA VAL A 190 -11.38 -25.90 17.04
C VAL A 190 -12.39 -24.96 16.38
N ALA A 191 -13.08 -25.43 15.36
CA ALA A 191 -14.09 -24.67 14.64
C ALA A 191 -15.35 -25.52 14.39
N PRO A 192 -16.13 -25.90 15.43
CA PRO A 192 -17.39 -26.61 15.25
C PRO A 192 -18.42 -25.70 14.57
N ARG A 193 -19.19 -26.29 13.65
CA ARG A 193 -20.26 -25.63 12.92
C ARG A 193 -21.62 -26.04 13.50
N PHE A 194 -22.41 -25.07 13.90
CA PHE A 194 -23.78 -25.30 14.36
C PHE A 194 -24.76 -24.73 13.33
N ARG A 195 -25.83 -25.51 13.04
CA ARG A 195 -26.94 -25.10 12.20
C ARG A 195 -28.20 -25.17 13.05
N LEU A 196 -28.89 -24.06 13.18
CA LEU A 196 -30.24 -24.06 13.72
C LEU A 196 -31.18 -24.67 12.66
N HIS A 197 -31.98 -25.65 13.07
CA HIS A 197 -33.03 -26.27 12.25
C HIS A 197 -34.26 -25.42 12.21
#